data_5a468e819f0e55685a6dfd1f16bc4dc8
#
_entry.id   5a468e819f0e55685a6dfd1f16bc4dc8
#
_cell.length_a   1.000
_cell.length_b   1.000
_cell.length_c   1.000
_cell.angle_alpha   90.00
_cell.angle_beta   90.00
_cell.angle_gamma   90.00
#
_symmetry.space_group_name_H-M   'P 1'
#
loop_
_entity.id
_entity.type
_entity.pdbx_description
1 polymer ?
#
loop_
_entity_poly.entity_id
_entity_poly.type
_entity_poly.pdbx_seq_one_letter_code
_entity_poly.pdbx_strand_id
1 'polypeptide(L)'
;MYYGEEIGMVNNDPVRKEDVKDPIGRVGWPEEKGRDGERTPMQWDNSPNAGFTRGTPWLPVPLSYKTVNVASELKDPSSVLNVYKSLLALRRQNRALLDGDYVALNQNDPKVLSYLRRYKNEAVLVVLNMSSQQQQVSFDLAAQGFAGQTAHTLFSTAGVKSKAGSLSQLSLQPFAVYIGEVSK
;
A
#
# COMPACT_ATOMS: atom_id res chain seq x y z
N MET A 1 8.51 5.06 3.10
CA MET A 1 7.35 4.84 3.99
C MET A 1 7.43 5.87 5.10
N TYR A 2 6.42 6.68 5.24
CA TYR A 2 6.27 7.62 6.34
C TYR A 2 5.56 6.92 7.50
N TYR A 3 5.84 7.30 8.76
CA TYR A 3 5.19 6.62 9.89
C TYR A 3 3.69 6.87 9.90
N GLY A 4 2.92 5.86 10.24
CA GLY A 4 1.46 5.88 10.23
C GLY A 4 0.83 5.42 8.91
N GLU A 5 1.57 5.42 7.78
CA GLU A 5 1.06 4.84 6.52
C GLU A 5 0.74 3.35 6.69
N GLU A 6 1.55 2.64 7.46
CA GLU A 6 1.42 1.20 7.71
C GLU A 6 0.17 0.81 8.51
N ILE A 7 -0.50 1.77 9.13
CA ILE A 7 -1.79 1.58 9.81
C ILE A 7 -2.90 2.46 9.23
N GLY A 8 -2.66 3.11 8.08
CA GLY A 8 -3.66 3.96 7.45
C GLY A 8 -4.06 5.19 8.27
N MET A 9 -3.13 5.79 9.03
CA MET A 9 -3.38 7.07 9.70
C MET A 9 -3.77 8.14 8.67
N VAL A 10 -4.72 8.98 9.05
CA VAL A 10 -5.15 10.12 8.23
C VAL A 10 -4.63 11.43 8.82
N ASN A 11 -4.53 12.46 7.98
CA ASN A 11 -4.20 13.80 8.43
C ASN A 11 -5.20 14.31 9.49
N ASN A 12 -4.69 15.03 10.47
CA ASN A 12 -5.47 15.71 11.49
C ASN A 12 -4.99 17.14 11.65
N ASP A 13 -5.38 17.98 10.70
CA ASP A 13 -4.98 19.39 10.68
C ASP A 13 -5.45 20.12 11.94
N PRO A 14 -4.63 21.02 12.49
CA PRO A 14 -5.05 21.88 13.60
C PRO A 14 -6.33 22.67 13.25
N VAL A 15 -7.26 22.71 14.19
CA VAL A 15 -8.52 23.48 14.03
C VAL A 15 -8.42 24.86 14.65
N ARG A 16 -7.38 25.14 15.44
CA ARG A 16 -7.12 26.42 16.10
C ARG A 16 -5.67 26.84 15.85
N LYS A 17 -5.46 28.16 15.69
CA LYS A 17 -4.11 28.71 15.43
C LYS A 17 -3.11 28.41 16.56
N GLU A 18 -3.55 28.40 17.79
CA GLU A 18 -2.71 28.13 18.97
C GLU A 18 -2.18 26.69 19.02
N ASP A 19 -2.83 25.75 18.35
CA ASP A 19 -2.39 24.36 18.25
C ASP A 19 -1.33 24.15 17.17
N VAL A 20 -1.17 25.12 16.26
CA VAL A 20 -0.21 25.03 15.15
C VAL A 20 1.22 25.11 15.67
N LYS A 21 2.04 24.13 15.32
CA LYS A 21 3.47 24.06 15.65
C LYS A 21 4.36 24.39 14.46
N ASP A 22 3.93 24.00 13.24
CA ASP A 22 4.69 24.29 12.01
C ASP A 22 4.74 25.81 11.77
N PRO A 23 5.94 26.41 11.59
CA PRO A 23 6.08 27.83 11.27
C PRO A 23 5.32 28.26 10.01
N ILE A 24 5.23 27.40 9.00
CA ILE A 24 4.47 27.68 7.77
C ILE A 24 3.00 27.87 8.10
N GLY A 25 2.40 26.98 8.86
CA GLY A 25 1.01 27.08 9.30
C GLY A 25 0.74 28.25 10.23
N ARG A 26 1.72 28.65 11.08
CA ARG A 26 1.58 29.84 11.95
C ARG A 26 1.49 31.12 11.15
N VAL A 27 2.24 31.24 10.07
CA VAL A 27 2.25 32.41 9.18
C VAL A 27 1.06 32.40 8.24
N GLY A 28 0.74 31.25 7.66
CA GLY A 28 -0.29 31.13 6.60
C GLY A 28 -1.71 30.89 7.09
N TRP A 29 -1.93 30.76 8.41
CA TRP A 29 -3.25 30.51 8.98
C TRP A 29 -4.30 31.55 8.58
N PRO A 30 -5.55 31.12 8.24
CA PRO A 30 -6.11 29.77 8.28
C PRO A 30 -5.99 28.99 6.95
N GLU A 31 -5.53 29.63 5.87
CA GLU A 31 -5.49 29.08 4.50
C GLU A 31 -4.43 28.01 4.37
N GLU A 32 -3.25 28.23 4.94
CA GLU A 32 -2.15 27.28 4.98
C GLU A 32 -1.91 26.80 6.41
N LYS A 33 -2.11 25.51 6.65
CA LYS A 33 -2.01 24.92 7.98
C LYS A 33 -0.66 24.25 8.28
N GLY A 34 0.25 24.25 7.29
CA GLY A 34 1.53 23.58 7.41
C GLY A 34 1.41 22.05 7.40
N ARG A 35 2.36 21.39 8.03
CA ARG A 35 2.52 19.93 8.01
C ARG A 35 2.17 19.25 9.32
N ASP A 36 1.53 19.93 10.24
CA ASP A 36 1.21 19.36 11.55
C ASP A 36 0.22 18.19 11.46
N GLY A 37 -0.72 18.25 10.50
CA GLY A 37 -1.72 17.22 10.30
C GLY A 37 -1.13 15.82 10.01
N GLU A 38 -0.01 15.77 9.32
CA GLU A 38 0.71 14.53 9.00
C GLU A 38 1.74 14.11 10.07
N ARG A 39 1.95 14.95 11.11
CA ARG A 39 2.94 14.74 12.17
C ARG A 39 2.34 14.46 13.54
N THR A 40 1.09 14.05 13.56
CA THR A 40 0.39 13.71 14.78
C THR A 40 1.02 12.48 15.46
N PRO A 41 0.84 12.32 16.79
CA PRO A 41 1.37 11.17 17.51
C PRO A 41 0.94 9.83 16.91
N MET A 42 1.86 8.86 16.85
CA MET A 42 1.58 7.49 16.41
C MET A 42 0.49 6.84 17.26
N GLN A 43 -0.43 6.14 16.61
CA GLN A 43 -1.57 5.49 17.24
C GLN A 43 -1.23 4.04 17.62
N TRP A 44 -0.75 3.83 18.86
CA TRP A 44 -0.34 2.51 19.33
C TRP A 44 -1.49 1.63 19.79
N ASP A 45 -2.46 2.22 20.52
CA ASP A 45 -3.64 1.52 21.04
C ASP A 45 -4.81 2.48 21.29
N ASN A 46 -5.91 1.98 21.83
CA ASN A 46 -7.11 2.76 22.12
C ASN A 46 -7.14 3.41 23.52
N SER A 47 -6.04 3.38 24.25
CA SER A 47 -5.90 4.04 25.55
C SER A 47 -5.75 5.57 25.39
N PRO A 48 -5.81 6.36 26.47
CA PRO A 48 -5.63 7.81 26.39
C PRO A 48 -4.37 8.21 25.63
N ASN A 49 -4.49 9.25 24.80
CA ASN A 49 -3.42 9.72 23.90
C ASN A 49 -2.89 8.62 22.93
N ALA A 50 -3.75 7.68 22.56
CA ALA A 50 -3.40 6.57 21.66
C ALA A 50 -2.24 5.70 22.17
N GLY A 51 -2.01 5.60 23.48
CA GLY A 51 -0.86 4.92 24.07
C GLY A 51 0.49 5.60 23.81
N PHE A 52 0.50 6.77 23.16
CA PHE A 52 1.73 7.46 22.79
C PHE A 52 2.44 8.12 23.97
N THR A 53 1.68 8.77 24.87
CA THR A 53 2.22 9.46 26.03
C THR A 53 1.24 9.48 27.20
N ARG A 54 1.77 9.58 28.43
CA ARG A 54 0.98 9.82 29.63
C ARG A 54 0.78 11.33 29.93
N GLY A 55 1.57 12.19 29.28
CA GLY A 55 1.47 13.64 29.38
C GLY A 55 0.63 14.24 28.26
N THR A 56 0.73 15.56 28.08
CA THR A 56 0.12 16.27 26.96
C THR A 56 0.91 15.99 25.68
N PRO A 57 0.30 15.45 24.61
CA PRO A 57 1.00 15.25 23.34
C PRO A 57 1.32 16.59 22.68
N TRP A 58 2.37 16.62 21.85
CA TRP A 58 2.81 17.84 21.15
C TRP A 58 1.78 18.41 20.19
N LEU A 59 1.03 17.52 19.52
CA LEU A 59 -0.09 17.80 18.62
C LEU A 59 -1.31 17.01 19.08
N PRO A 60 -2.52 17.45 18.76
CA PRO A 60 -3.73 16.69 19.05
C PRO A 60 -3.69 15.30 18.42
N VAL A 61 -4.09 14.29 19.18
CA VAL A 61 -4.22 12.92 18.67
C VAL A 61 -5.53 12.81 17.90
N PRO A 62 -5.51 12.30 16.64
CA PRO A 62 -6.74 12.10 15.85
C PRO A 62 -7.69 11.13 16.56
N LEU A 63 -8.99 11.43 16.58
CA LEU A 63 -10.00 10.56 17.21
C LEU A 63 -10.06 9.16 16.58
N SER A 64 -9.56 9.00 15.37
CA SER A 64 -9.42 7.70 14.68
C SER A 64 -8.63 6.66 15.48
N TYR A 65 -7.79 7.08 16.43
CA TYR A 65 -7.00 6.14 17.25
C TYR A 65 -7.85 5.12 18.01
N LYS A 66 -9.13 5.40 18.22
CA LYS A 66 -10.04 4.45 18.87
C LYS A 66 -10.24 3.16 18.08
N THR A 67 -10.13 3.23 16.76
CA THR A 67 -10.35 2.11 15.84
C THR A 67 -9.14 1.82 14.97
N VAL A 68 -8.41 2.84 14.54
CA VAL A 68 -7.19 2.72 13.72
C VAL A 68 -5.98 2.84 14.65
N ASN A 69 -5.38 1.73 15.01
CA ASN A 69 -4.19 1.68 15.86
C ASN A 69 -3.48 0.33 15.74
N VAL A 70 -2.19 0.32 16.07
CA VAL A 70 -1.35 -0.88 15.96
C VAL A 70 -1.93 -2.09 16.69
N ALA A 71 -2.43 -1.91 17.92
CA ALA A 71 -2.93 -3.03 18.73
C ALA A 71 -4.22 -3.66 18.15
N SER A 72 -5.06 -2.87 17.52
CA SER A 72 -6.27 -3.36 16.84
C SER A 72 -5.90 -4.06 15.53
N GLU A 73 -5.03 -3.45 14.72
CA GLU A 73 -4.68 -3.99 13.42
C GLU A 73 -3.83 -5.26 13.48
N LEU A 74 -3.02 -5.43 14.51
CA LEU A 74 -2.30 -6.69 14.73
C LEU A 74 -3.24 -7.91 14.89
N LYS A 75 -4.50 -7.67 15.29
CA LYS A 75 -5.50 -8.73 15.48
C LYS A 75 -6.31 -9.05 14.21
N ASP A 76 -6.29 -8.14 13.23
CA ASP A 76 -7.02 -8.31 11.98
C ASP A 76 -6.06 -8.70 10.85
N PRO A 77 -6.11 -9.96 10.36
CA PRO A 77 -5.26 -10.41 9.26
C PRO A 77 -5.43 -9.61 7.96
N SER A 78 -6.56 -8.94 7.77
CA SER A 78 -6.87 -8.13 6.59
C SER A 78 -6.50 -6.65 6.74
N SER A 79 -5.97 -6.25 7.89
CA SER A 79 -5.59 -4.87 8.17
C SER A 79 -4.46 -4.36 7.29
N VAL A 80 -4.37 -3.04 7.17
CA VAL A 80 -3.29 -2.36 6.45
C VAL A 80 -1.93 -2.79 6.99
N LEU A 81 -1.76 -2.85 8.33
CA LEU A 81 -0.53 -3.27 8.98
C LEU A 81 -0.10 -4.69 8.59
N ASN A 82 -1.03 -5.63 8.62
CA ASN A 82 -0.71 -7.02 8.28
C ASN A 82 -0.45 -7.21 6.77
N VAL A 83 -1.10 -6.43 5.91
CA VAL A 83 -0.78 -6.36 4.48
C VAL A 83 0.65 -5.82 4.27
N TYR A 84 1.03 -4.71 4.91
CA TYR A 84 2.40 -4.18 4.86
C TYR A 84 3.44 -5.21 5.31
N LYS A 85 3.21 -5.88 6.45
CA LYS A 85 4.09 -6.94 6.97
C LYS A 85 4.26 -8.08 5.96
N SER A 86 3.16 -8.53 5.36
CA SER A 86 3.16 -9.62 4.38
C SER A 86 3.92 -9.24 3.12
N LEU A 87 3.71 -8.04 2.58
CA LEU A 87 4.41 -7.56 1.39
C LEU A 87 5.91 -7.34 1.64
N LEU A 88 6.29 -6.83 2.80
CA LEU A 88 7.70 -6.67 3.18
C LEU A 88 8.40 -8.03 3.35
N ALA A 89 7.72 -9.01 3.95
CA ALA A 89 8.22 -10.37 4.06
C ALA A 89 8.39 -11.02 2.68
N LEU A 90 7.36 -10.92 1.83
CA LEU A 90 7.41 -11.41 0.46
C LEU A 90 8.59 -10.80 -0.33
N ARG A 91 8.75 -9.47 -0.24
CA ARG A 91 9.87 -8.78 -0.90
C ARG A 91 11.23 -9.30 -0.45
N ARG A 92 11.43 -9.53 0.86
CA ARG A 92 12.71 -10.04 1.40
C ARG A 92 13.02 -11.46 0.96
N GLN A 93 11.99 -12.28 0.78
CA GLN A 93 12.11 -13.69 0.42
C GLN A 93 12.25 -13.92 -1.09
N ASN A 94 11.91 -12.94 -1.92
CA ASN A 94 11.90 -13.06 -3.37
C ASN A 94 12.95 -12.13 -4.01
N ARG A 95 13.95 -12.73 -4.66
CA ARG A 95 15.07 -11.99 -5.26
C ARG A 95 14.62 -11.08 -6.40
N ALA A 96 13.66 -11.49 -7.20
CA ALA A 96 13.14 -10.63 -8.26
C ALA A 96 12.48 -9.36 -7.69
N LEU A 97 11.70 -9.48 -6.59
CA LEU A 97 11.12 -8.32 -5.92
C LEU A 97 12.16 -7.45 -5.21
N LEU A 98 13.23 -8.05 -4.66
CA LEU A 98 14.25 -7.33 -3.89
C LEU A 98 15.22 -6.56 -4.81
N ASP A 99 15.84 -7.26 -5.75
CA ASP A 99 16.98 -6.80 -6.54
C ASP A 99 16.71 -6.76 -8.06
N GLY A 100 15.54 -7.25 -8.52
CA GLY A 100 15.24 -7.39 -9.94
C GLY A 100 15.09 -6.06 -10.68
N ASP A 101 15.32 -6.09 -11.98
CA ASP A 101 15.05 -4.97 -12.88
C ASP A 101 13.56 -4.70 -13.00
N TYR A 102 13.19 -3.43 -13.16
CA TYR A 102 11.84 -3.02 -13.44
C TYR A 102 11.56 -3.02 -14.94
N VAL A 103 10.53 -3.74 -15.37
CA VAL A 103 10.06 -3.77 -16.76
C VAL A 103 8.60 -3.35 -16.78
N ALA A 104 8.31 -2.16 -17.26
CA ALA A 104 6.94 -1.66 -17.37
C ALA A 104 6.14 -2.47 -18.41
N LEU A 105 4.89 -2.75 -18.08
CA LEU A 105 3.92 -3.41 -18.97
C LEU A 105 2.71 -2.48 -19.14
N ASN A 106 2.00 -2.60 -20.28
CA ASN A 106 0.74 -1.87 -20.54
C ASN A 106 0.82 -0.36 -20.20
N GLN A 107 1.93 0.30 -20.59
CA GLN A 107 2.25 1.68 -20.18
C GLN A 107 1.18 2.72 -20.55
N ASN A 108 0.31 2.41 -21.51
CA ASN A 108 -0.76 3.31 -21.95
C ASN A 108 -2.11 3.03 -21.27
N ASP A 109 -2.17 2.09 -20.33
CA ASP A 109 -3.39 1.83 -19.58
C ASP A 109 -3.51 2.82 -18.39
N PRO A 110 -4.50 3.74 -18.41
CA PRO A 110 -4.66 4.73 -17.35
C PRO A 110 -5.26 4.17 -16.06
N LYS A 111 -5.74 2.92 -16.06
CA LYS A 111 -6.47 2.30 -14.95
C LYS A 111 -5.69 1.17 -14.29
N VAL A 112 -4.76 0.55 -15.00
CA VAL A 112 -4.00 -0.59 -14.48
C VAL A 112 -2.52 -0.32 -14.55
N LEU A 113 -1.88 -0.24 -13.40
CA LEU A 113 -0.43 -0.25 -13.32
C LEU A 113 0.06 -1.70 -13.30
N SER A 114 0.90 -2.05 -14.28
CA SER A 114 1.47 -3.39 -14.37
C SER A 114 2.94 -3.36 -14.74
N TYR A 115 3.72 -4.25 -14.12
CA TYR A 115 5.15 -4.36 -14.37
C TYR A 115 5.68 -5.73 -13.94
N LEU A 116 6.83 -6.10 -14.52
CA LEU A 116 7.66 -7.21 -14.05
C LEU A 116 8.80 -6.69 -13.17
N ARG A 117 9.10 -7.47 -12.14
CA ARG A 117 10.40 -7.46 -11.46
C ARG A 117 11.16 -8.70 -11.95
N ARG A 118 12.31 -8.50 -12.60
CA ARG A 118 13.05 -9.59 -13.23
C ARG A 118 14.46 -9.70 -12.66
N TYR A 119 14.81 -10.88 -12.17
CA TYR A 119 16.14 -11.19 -11.68
C TYR A 119 16.61 -12.53 -12.29
N LYS A 120 17.62 -12.49 -13.17
CA LYS A 120 18.10 -13.67 -13.90
C LYS A 120 16.96 -14.40 -14.63
N ASN A 121 16.64 -15.61 -14.16
CA ASN A 121 15.60 -16.47 -14.73
C ASN A 121 14.26 -16.39 -13.97
N GLU A 122 14.19 -15.57 -12.95
CA GLU A 122 13.00 -15.36 -12.12
C GLU A 122 12.29 -14.08 -12.53
N ALA A 123 10.97 -14.10 -12.56
CA ALA A 123 10.18 -12.90 -12.75
C ALA A 123 8.94 -12.91 -11.87
N VAL A 124 8.60 -11.75 -11.36
CA VAL A 124 7.35 -11.53 -10.64
C VAL A 124 6.55 -10.46 -11.34
N LEU A 125 5.34 -10.81 -11.73
CA LEU A 125 4.35 -9.89 -12.28
C LEU A 125 3.61 -9.21 -11.13
N VAL A 126 3.54 -7.88 -11.18
CA VAL A 126 2.74 -7.05 -10.29
C VAL A 126 1.68 -6.34 -11.10
N VAL A 127 0.42 -6.43 -10.68
CA VAL A 127 -0.73 -5.80 -11.34
C VAL A 127 -1.60 -5.11 -10.31
N LEU A 128 -1.85 -3.83 -10.49
CA LEU A 128 -2.63 -2.98 -9.61
C LEU A 128 -3.78 -2.35 -10.38
N ASN A 129 -5.03 -2.65 -10.03
CA ASN A 129 -6.17 -1.89 -10.53
C ASN A 129 -6.27 -0.58 -9.75
N MET A 130 -5.90 0.53 -10.38
CA MET A 130 -5.90 1.88 -9.80
C MET A 130 -7.25 2.60 -9.96
N SER A 131 -8.30 1.85 -10.31
CA SER A 131 -9.62 2.43 -10.60
C SER A 131 -10.74 1.87 -9.73
N SER A 132 -11.84 2.60 -9.66
CA SER A 132 -13.08 2.19 -9.02
C SER A 132 -13.96 1.25 -9.87
N GLN A 133 -13.43 0.74 -10.99
CA GLN A 133 -14.12 -0.17 -11.90
C GLN A 133 -13.38 -1.50 -11.99
N GLN A 134 -14.11 -2.57 -12.22
CA GLN A 134 -13.49 -3.86 -12.54
C GLN A 134 -12.70 -3.74 -13.84
N GLN A 135 -11.49 -4.30 -13.86
CA GLN A 135 -10.62 -4.36 -15.03
C GLN A 135 -10.36 -5.81 -15.43
N GLN A 136 -10.22 -6.01 -16.74
CA GLN A 136 -9.75 -7.28 -17.30
C GLN A 136 -8.47 -7.01 -18.07
N VAL A 137 -7.42 -7.74 -17.76
CA VAL A 137 -6.11 -7.58 -18.41
C VAL A 137 -5.58 -8.92 -18.89
N SER A 138 -4.75 -8.85 -19.90
CA SER A 138 -4.08 -10.00 -20.50
C SER A 138 -2.61 -9.67 -20.67
N PHE A 139 -1.75 -10.61 -20.35
CA PHE A 139 -0.30 -10.45 -20.49
C PHE A 139 0.25 -11.55 -21.40
N ASP A 140 0.93 -11.14 -22.46
CA ASP A 140 1.85 -11.97 -23.22
C ASP A 140 3.29 -11.58 -22.87
N LEU A 141 3.99 -12.47 -22.19
CA LEU A 141 5.34 -12.23 -21.69
C LEU A 141 6.42 -12.93 -22.52
N ALA A 142 6.08 -13.43 -23.71
CA ALA A 142 7.03 -14.12 -24.60
C ALA A 142 8.21 -13.23 -24.98
N ALA A 143 7.96 -11.95 -25.29
CA ALA A 143 9.00 -10.97 -25.60
C ALA A 143 9.96 -10.69 -24.42
N GLN A 144 9.54 -10.98 -23.20
CA GLN A 144 10.34 -10.87 -21.97
C GLN A 144 11.07 -12.18 -21.62
N GLY A 145 10.95 -13.22 -22.46
CA GLY A 145 11.58 -14.51 -22.26
C GLY A 145 10.78 -15.51 -21.43
N PHE A 146 9.49 -15.24 -21.19
CA PHE A 146 8.57 -16.11 -20.46
C PHE A 146 7.44 -16.57 -21.40
N ALA A 147 7.61 -17.74 -22.00
CA ALA A 147 6.64 -18.31 -22.95
C ALA A 147 5.37 -18.87 -22.27
N GLY A 148 5.43 -19.15 -20.96
CA GLY A 148 4.28 -19.59 -20.17
C GLY A 148 3.31 -18.44 -19.91
N GLN A 149 2.01 -18.67 -20.14
CA GLN A 149 0.95 -17.72 -19.80
C GLN A 149 0.36 -18.01 -18.42
N THR A 150 1.19 -18.47 -17.49
CA THR A 150 0.75 -18.81 -16.12
C THR A 150 1.67 -18.19 -15.08
N ALA A 151 1.10 -17.91 -13.93
CA ALA A 151 1.86 -17.48 -12.77
C ALA A 151 1.36 -18.16 -11.49
N HIS A 152 2.29 -18.47 -10.60
CA HIS A 152 1.96 -18.88 -9.24
C HIS A 152 1.66 -17.65 -8.40
N THR A 153 0.47 -17.59 -7.80
CA THR A 153 0.06 -16.43 -6.99
C THR A 153 0.88 -16.38 -5.70
N LEU A 154 1.61 -15.29 -5.51
CA LEU A 154 2.36 -14.98 -4.29
C LEU A 154 1.54 -14.15 -3.30
N PHE A 155 0.75 -13.20 -3.84
CA PHE A 155 -0.15 -12.35 -3.07
C PHE A 155 -1.32 -11.90 -3.96
N SER A 156 -2.51 -11.85 -3.40
CA SER A 156 -3.65 -11.20 -4.04
C SER A 156 -4.63 -10.68 -3.01
N THR A 157 -5.24 -9.54 -3.30
CA THR A 157 -6.40 -9.06 -2.54
C THR A 157 -7.66 -9.85 -2.93
N ALA A 158 -8.69 -9.79 -2.10
CA ALA A 158 -10.00 -10.32 -2.45
C ALA A 158 -10.49 -9.73 -3.78
N GLY A 159 -11.15 -10.58 -4.60
CA GLY A 159 -11.71 -10.11 -5.89
C GLY A 159 -10.77 -10.22 -7.09
N VAL A 160 -9.58 -10.81 -6.96
CA VAL A 160 -8.78 -11.25 -8.12
C VAL A 160 -9.27 -12.62 -8.58
N LYS A 161 -9.54 -12.76 -9.87
CA LYS A 161 -9.89 -14.04 -10.50
C LYS A 161 -8.98 -14.29 -11.69
N SER A 162 -8.36 -15.45 -11.70
CA SER A 162 -7.65 -16.00 -12.85
C SER A 162 -8.04 -17.46 -13.05
N LYS A 163 -8.09 -17.93 -14.29
CA LYS A 163 -8.33 -19.36 -14.56
C LYS A 163 -6.99 -20.10 -14.43
N ALA A 164 -6.85 -20.89 -13.36
CA ALA A 164 -5.66 -21.73 -13.13
C ALA A 164 -4.31 -20.99 -13.26
N GLY A 165 -4.21 -19.77 -12.71
CA GLY A 165 -3.00 -18.96 -12.81
C GLY A 165 -2.77 -18.31 -14.17
N SER A 166 -3.72 -18.44 -15.11
CA SER A 166 -3.58 -17.90 -16.47
C SER A 166 -3.46 -16.38 -16.46
N LEU A 167 -2.48 -15.87 -17.19
CA LEU A 167 -2.25 -14.44 -17.42
C LEU A 167 -3.00 -13.90 -18.64
N SER A 168 -3.67 -14.75 -19.40
CA SER A 168 -4.44 -14.34 -20.58
C SER A 168 -5.81 -13.73 -20.23
N GLN A 169 -6.32 -13.95 -19.02
CA GLN A 169 -7.60 -13.40 -18.54
C GLN A 169 -7.55 -13.19 -17.02
N LEU A 170 -6.85 -12.14 -16.61
CA LEU A 170 -6.83 -11.74 -15.21
C LEU A 170 -7.90 -10.66 -14.96
N SER A 171 -8.87 -10.98 -14.10
CA SER A 171 -9.92 -10.05 -13.69
C SER A 171 -9.62 -9.49 -12.31
N LEU A 172 -9.64 -8.16 -12.19
CA LEU A 172 -9.34 -7.42 -10.97
C LEU A 172 -10.54 -6.57 -10.58
N GLN A 173 -11.10 -6.79 -9.41
CA GLN A 173 -12.10 -5.89 -8.84
C GLN A 173 -11.51 -4.49 -8.58
N PRO A 174 -12.32 -3.46 -8.29
CA PRO A 174 -11.82 -2.14 -7.95
C PRO A 174 -10.72 -2.20 -6.89
N PHE A 175 -9.59 -1.51 -7.17
CA PHE A 175 -8.42 -1.41 -6.28
C PHE A 175 -7.76 -2.74 -5.91
N ALA A 176 -8.05 -3.81 -6.66
CA ALA A 176 -7.43 -5.11 -6.41
C ALA A 176 -5.96 -5.14 -6.81
N VAL A 177 -5.19 -5.93 -6.08
CA VAL A 177 -3.75 -6.17 -6.27
C VAL A 177 -3.51 -7.64 -6.57
N TYR A 178 -2.67 -7.91 -7.56
CA TYR A 178 -2.15 -9.24 -7.87
C TYR A 178 -0.64 -9.23 -7.97
N ILE A 179 0.01 -10.19 -7.32
CA ILE A 179 1.45 -10.45 -7.42
C ILE A 179 1.63 -11.94 -7.67
N GLY A 180 2.26 -12.28 -8.79
CA GLY A 180 2.46 -13.68 -9.20
C GLY A 180 3.86 -13.94 -9.73
N GLU A 181 4.45 -15.07 -9.34
CA GLU A 181 5.70 -15.57 -9.91
C GLU A 181 5.43 -16.21 -11.26
N VAL A 182 6.09 -15.71 -12.29
CA VAL A 182 5.90 -16.16 -13.67
C VAL A 182 6.76 -17.39 -13.93
N SER A 183 6.13 -18.45 -14.41
CA SER A 183 6.83 -19.67 -14.85
C SER A 183 7.42 -19.50 -16.25
N LYS A 184 8.60 -20.09 -16.47
CA LYS A 184 9.21 -20.23 -17.80
C LYS A 184 8.53 -21.27 -18.65
#